data_e9d05ea53c6143176313d69efe300fd7
#
_entry.id   e9d05ea53c6143176313d69efe300fd7
#
_cell.length_a   1.000
_cell.length_b   1.000
_cell.length_c   1.000
_cell.angle_alpha   90.00
_cell.angle_beta   90.00
_cell.angle_gamma   90.00
#
_symmetry.space_group_name_H-M   'P 1'
#
loop_
_entity.id
_entity.type
_entity.pdbx_description
1 polymer ?
#
loop_
_entity_poly.entity_id
_entity_poly.type
_entity_poly.pdbx_seq_one_letter_code
_entity_poly.pdbx_strand_id
1 'polypeptide(L)'
;ITDDDYLILSSEGGVLDIDPTKIVVKERLRPGKMLLVDTVKGRVIDDDELKETYAGKQPYGEWIDRNLLNLKDLKIPNQRVPEYTKEERQRMQKAFGYTYESLRDAILPMAKNGGEGTSAMGIDTPLAALATDHQPLFNYFKQLFAQVTNPPIDSIREKVVTSTTVYIGEDGNLLEEKAINCQVLKVNNPILTNTDLMKIKNMKV
;
A
#
# COMPACT_ATOMS: atom_id res chain seq x y z
N ILE A 1 -11.52 -6.61 32.37
CA ILE A 1 -10.71 -7.33 33.37
C ILE A 1 -11.54 -7.43 34.63
N THR A 2 -11.52 -8.58 35.27
CA THR A 2 -12.22 -8.87 36.51
C THR A 2 -11.29 -8.80 37.72
N ASP A 3 -11.86 -8.75 38.92
CA ASP A 3 -11.14 -8.74 40.20
C ASP A 3 -10.43 -10.06 40.53
N ASP A 4 -10.80 -11.13 39.84
CA ASP A 4 -10.19 -12.46 39.90
C ASP A 4 -9.24 -12.74 38.72
N ASP A 5 -8.69 -11.67 38.13
CA ASP A 5 -7.64 -11.67 37.08
C ASP A 5 -8.01 -12.31 35.72
N TYR A 6 -9.30 -12.38 35.39
CA TYR A 6 -9.69 -12.76 34.04
C TYR A 6 -9.67 -11.57 33.09
N LEU A 7 -9.02 -11.73 31.94
CA LEU A 7 -9.12 -10.83 30.82
C LEU A 7 -10.03 -11.44 29.76
N ILE A 8 -11.09 -10.74 29.38
CA ILE A 8 -12.06 -11.19 28.39
C ILE A 8 -12.00 -10.24 27.20
N LEU A 9 -11.78 -10.78 26.02
CA LEU A 9 -11.76 -10.08 24.74
C LEU A 9 -12.90 -10.62 23.87
N SER A 10 -13.72 -9.73 23.33
CA SER A 10 -14.79 -10.08 22.41
C SER A 10 -15.05 -8.96 21.42
N SER A 11 -15.68 -9.26 20.31
CA SER A 11 -16.11 -8.26 19.32
C SER A 11 -17.26 -7.38 19.84
N GLU A 12 -18.03 -7.89 20.79
CA GLU A 12 -19.21 -7.24 21.35
C GLU A 12 -19.20 -7.31 22.88
N GLY A 13 -19.86 -6.35 23.52
CA GLY A 13 -20.10 -6.38 24.95
C GLY A 13 -21.25 -7.36 25.31
N GLY A 14 -21.15 -8.02 26.48
CA GLY A 14 -22.23 -8.89 26.98
C GLY A 14 -22.21 -10.32 26.43
N VAL A 15 -21.10 -10.78 25.86
CA VAL A 15 -20.93 -12.14 25.36
C VAL A 15 -20.96 -13.18 26.51
N LEU A 16 -20.47 -12.78 27.68
CA LEU A 16 -20.52 -13.59 28.88
C LEU A 16 -21.32 -12.87 29.96
N ASP A 17 -22.11 -13.64 30.72
CA ASP A 17 -22.82 -13.14 31.89
C ASP A 17 -21.82 -13.02 33.06
N ILE A 18 -21.34 -11.82 33.30
CA ILE A 18 -20.36 -11.51 34.33
C ILE A 18 -21.01 -10.54 35.34
N ASP A 19 -20.89 -10.86 36.61
CA ASP A 19 -21.34 -9.96 37.67
C ASP A 19 -20.66 -8.58 37.52
N PRO A 20 -21.44 -7.50 37.32
CA PRO A 20 -20.88 -6.14 37.17
C PRO A 20 -19.99 -5.71 38.31
N THR A 21 -20.21 -6.23 39.52
CA THR A 21 -19.41 -5.89 40.72
C THR A 21 -17.98 -6.44 40.65
N LYS A 22 -17.74 -7.45 39.82
CA LYS A 22 -16.41 -8.05 39.60
C LYS A 22 -15.61 -7.37 38.51
N ILE A 23 -16.21 -6.44 37.76
CA ILE A 23 -15.54 -5.80 36.62
C ILE A 23 -14.70 -4.63 37.13
N VAL A 24 -13.37 -4.76 37.04
CA VAL A 24 -12.41 -3.74 37.40
C VAL A 24 -12.14 -2.78 36.23
N VAL A 25 -11.98 -3.31 34.99
CA VAL A 25 -11.75 -2.54 33.78
C VAL A 25 -12.67 -3.02 32.69
N LYS A 26 -13.37 -2.07 32.06
CA LYS A 26 -14.17 -2.31 30.85
C LYS A 26 -13.90 -1.21 29.86
N GLU A 27 -13.24 -1.55 28.77
CA GLU A 27 -12.88 -0.57 27.75
C GLU A 27 -12.95 -1.16 26.34
N ARG A 28 -12.85 -0.31 25.35
CA ARG A 28 -12.79 -0.66 23.95
C ARG A 28 -11.37 -0.40 23.43
N LEU A 29 -10.79 -1.40 22.78
CA LEU A 29 -9.53 -1.19 22.08
C LEU A 29 -9.75 -0.20 20.91
N ARG A 30 -9.01 0.91 20.95
CA ARG A 30 -9.13 2.00 19.97
C ARG A 30 -8.19 1.78 18.79
N PRO A 31 -8.51 2.29 17.59
CA PRO A 31 -7.57 2.26 16.46
C PRO A 31 -6.21 2.85 16.82
N GLY A 32 -5.14 2.22 16.37
CA GLY A 32 -3.76 2.64 16.66
C GLY A 32 -3.26 2.31 18.07
N LYS A 33 -4.07 1.64 18.89
CA LYS A 33 -3.69 1.14 20.21
C LYS A 33 -3.40 -0.36 20.17
N MET A 34 -2.37 -0.78 20.86
CA MET A 34 -2.00 -2.19 21.03
C MET A 34 -2.41 -2.65 22.42
N LEU A 35 -2.78 -3.91 22.52
CA LEU A 35 -3.03 -4.58 23.79
C LEU A 35 -2.03 -5.73 23.93
N LEU A 36 -1.17 -5.66 24.93
CA LEU A 36 -0.27 -6.74 25.29
C LEU A 36 -0.50 -7.16 26.74
N VAL A 37 -0.76 -8.43 26.91
CA VAL A 37 -0.86 -9.04 28.25
C VAL A 37 0.37 -9.90 28.48
N ASP A 38 1.17 -9.52 29.46
CA ASP A 38 2.32 -10.29 29.88
C ASP A 38 1.88 -11.26 31.01
N THR A 39 1.63 -12.50 30.64
CA THR A 39 1.17 -13.54 31.59
C THR A 39 2.25 -13.98 32.58
N VAL A 40 3.51 -13.69 32.27
CA VAL A 40 4.62 -13.99 33.20
C VAL A 40 4.69 -12.90 34.28
N LYS A 41 4.53 -11.64 33.89
CA LYS A 41 4.50 -10.51 34.81
C LYS A 41 3.14 -10.27 35.43
N GLY A 42 2.09 -10.95 34.96
CA GLY A 42 0.73 -10.82 35.45
C GLY A 42 0.14 -9.41 35.25
N ARG A 43 0.46 -8.72 34.16
CA ARG A 43 -0.06 -7.38 33.92
C ARG A 43 -0.35 -7.10 32.44
N VAL A 44 -1.25 -6.16 32.22
CA VAL A 44 -1.44 -5.49 30.91
C VAL A 44 -0.34 -4.45 30.76
N ILE A 45 0.34 -4.47 29.61
CA ILE A 45 1.36 -3.48 29.27
C ILE A 45 0.69 -2.32 28.56
N ASP A 46 0.97 -1.12 29.01
CA ASP A 46 0.44 0.10 28.39
C ASP A 46 0.94 0.28 26.96
N ASP A 47 0.09 0.84 26.11
CA ASP A 47 0.37 1.05 24.69
C ASP A 47 1.60 1.95 24.47
N ASP A 48 1.74 3.00 25.28
CA ASP A 48 2.85 3.94 25.13
C ASP A 48 4.18 3.26 25.60
N GLU A 49 4.15 2.51 26.73
CA GLU A 49 5.30 1.69 27.17
C GLU A 49 5.74 0.70 26.08
N LEU A 50 4.75 0.06 25.43
CA LEU A 50 5.02 -0.91 24.37
C LEU A 50 5.67 -0.25 23.16
N LYS A 51 5.10 0.88 22.69
CA LYS A 51 5.60 1.66 21.56
C LYS A 51 7.01 2.20 21.81
N GLU A 52 7.27 2.75 22.99
CA GLU A 52 8.61 3.24 23.38
C GLU A 52 9.63 2.12 23.41
N THR A 53 9.25 0.96 23.96
CA THR A 53 10.12 -0.23 24.00
C THR A 53 10.53 -0.67 22.61
N TYR A 54 9.57 -0.80 21.69
CA TYR A 54 9.87 -1.24 20.32
C TYR A 54 10.56 -0.16 19.49
N ALA A 55 10.14 1.08 19.61
CA ALA A 55 10.76 2.19 18.86
C ALA A 55 12.21 2.47 19.29
N GLY A 56 12.51 2.24 20.58
CA GLY A 56 13.85 2.42 21.14
C GLY A 56 14.78 1.21 20.96
N LYS A 57 14.32 0.08 20.44
CA LYS A 57 15.07 -1.16 20.35
C LYS A 57 16.28 -1.07 19.41
N GLN A 58 16.14 -0.32 18.33
CA GLN A 58 17.19 -0.14 17.33
C GLN A 58 17.20 1.35 16.86
N PRO A 59 18.28 1.82 16.28
CA PRO A 59 18.36 3.18 15.72
C PRO A 59 17.69 3.28 14.35
N TYR A 60 16.38 3.00 14.27
CA TYR A 60 15.61 2.92 13.03
C TYR A 60 15.68 4.22 12.20
N GLY A 61 15.69 5.38 12.86
CA GLY A 61 15.83 6.68 12.18
C GLY A 61 17.15 6.76 11.42
N GLU A 62 18.26 6.40 12.05
CA GLU A 62 19.57 6.39 11.39
C GLU A 62 19.64 5.39 10.23
N TRP A 63 18.98 4.23 10.38
CA TRP A 63 18.94 3.24 9.32
C TRP A 63 18.21 3.77 8.09
N ILE A 64 17.07 4.45 8.30
CA ILE A 64 16.30 5.08 7.22
C ILE A 64 17.11 6.21 6.57
N ASP A 65 17.68 7.09 7.37
CA ASP A 65 18.45 8.23 6.86
C ASP A 65 19.65 7.82 5.99
N ARG A 66 20.27 6.69 6.33
CA ARG A 66 21.46 6.19 5.60
C ARG A 66 21.12 5.35 4.38
N ASN A 67 20.01 4.63 4.40
CA ASN A 67 19.73 3.58 3.41
C ASN A 67 18.56 3.91 2.48
N LEU A 68 17.57 4.70 2.93
CA LEU A 68 16.42 5.03 2.11
C LEU A 68 16.79 6.03 1.02
N LEU A 69 16.62 5.62 -0.23
CA LEU A 69 16.82 6.49 -1.39
C LEU A 69 15.49 7.09 -1.84
N ASN A 70 15.48 8.36 -2.21
CA ASN A 70 14.31 8.96 -2.85
C ASN A 70 14.54 9.13 -4.35
N LEU A 71 13.55 8.80 -5.16
CA LEU A 71 13.62 8.96 -6.62
C LEU A 71 13.97 10.38 -7.06
N LYS A 72 13.48 11.39 -6.34
CA LYS A 72 13.77 12.80 -6.61
C LYS A 72 15.25 13.17 -6.47
N ASP A 73 15.97 12.47 -5.59
CA ASP A 73 17.37 12.75 -5.26
C ASP A 73 18.35 12.04 -6.21
N LEU A 74 17.84 11.13 -7.05
CA LEU A 74 18.64 10.46 -8.06
C LEU A 74 19.03 11.42 -9.17
N LYS A 75 20.29 11.31 -9.63
CA LYS A 75 20.81 12.11 -10.75
C LYS A 75 20.05 11.80 -12.04
N ILE A 76 19.73 12.85 -12.78
CA ILE A 76 19.16 12.71 -14.12
C ILE A 76 20.27 12.18 -15.05
N PRO A 77 20.09 11.03 -15.72
CA PRO A 77 21.07 10.53 -16.66
C PRO A 77 21.25 11.48 -17.83
N ASN A 78 22.47 11.60 -18.33
CA ASN A 78 22.76 12.37 -19.55
C ASN A 78 22.35 11.54 -20.79
N GLN A 79 21.07 11.23 -20.89
CA GLN A 79 20.45 10.47 -21.97
C GLN A 79 19.24 11.21 -22.48
N ARG A 80 19.03 11.21 -23.78
CA ARG A 80 17.84 11.81 -24.38
C ARG A 80 16.64 10.90 -24.20
N VAL A 81 15.52 11.47 -23.74
CA VAL A 81 14.23 10.74 -23.72
C VAL A 81 13.83 10.48 -25.17
N PRO A 82 13.49 9.23 -25.53
CA PRO A 82 13.02 8.92 -26.88
C PRO A 82 11.76 9.71 -27.22
N GLU A 83 11.75 10.36 -28.36
CA GLU A 83 10.56 10.96 -28.93
C GLU A 83 10.00 10.01 -29.99
N TYR A 84 8.70 9.77 -29.93
CA TYR A 84 8.02 8.85 -30.84
C TYR A 84 7.19 9.62 -31.86
N THR A 85 7.24 9.19 -33.12
CA THR A 85 6.32 9.64 -34.15
C THR A 85 4.89 9.28 -33.82
N LYS A 86 3.91 9.87 -34.53
CA LYS A 86 2.50 9.52 -34.35
C LYS A 86 2.23 8.03 -34.61
N GLU A 87 2.83 7.49 -35.64
CA GLU A 87 2.69 6.10 -36.09
C GLU A 87 3.31 5.13 -35.07
N GLU A 88 4.49 5.42 -34.57
CA GLU A 88 5.13 4.63 -33.50
C GLU A 88 4.27 4.63 -32.24
N ARG A 89 3.75 5.79 -31.84
CA ARG A 89 2.89 5.92 -30.68
C ARG A 89 1.61 5.11 -30.80
N GLN A 90 0.96 5.16 -31.99
CA GLN A 90 -0.22 4.34 -32.25
C GLN A 90 0.07 2.84 -32.21
N ARG A 91 1.23 2.44 -32.70
CA ARG A 91 1.69 1.03 -32.65
C ARG A 91 1.91 0.59 -31.20
N MET A 92 2.54 1.42 -30.40
CA MET A 92 2.72 1.15 -28.96
C MET A 92 1.37 1.08 -28.23
N GLN A 93 0.47 2.02 -28.47
CA GLN A 93 -0.88 1.98 -27.89
C GLN A 93 -1.60 0.67 -28.17
N LYS A 94 -1.55 0.19 -29.43
CA LYS A 94 -2.11 -1.11 -29.80
C LYS A 94 -1.40 -2.27 -29.08
N ALA A 95 -0.06 -2.24 -29.02
CA ALA A 95 0.72 -3.28 -28.34
C ALA A 95 0.40 -3.37 -26.85
N PHE A 96 0.09 -2.23 -26.21
CA PHE A 96 -0.32 -2.16 -24.82
C PHE A 96 -1.84 -2.32 -24.58
N GLY A 97 -2.61 -2.63 -25.63
CA GLY A 97 -4.03 -2.93 -25.50
C GLY A 97 -4.94 -1.70 -25.31
N TYR A 98 -4.48 -0.50 -25.63
CA TYR A 98 -5.33 0.68 -25.58
C TYR A 98 -6.31 0.69 -26.76
N THR A 99 -7.61 0.80 -26.46
CA THR A 99 -8.67 0.98 -27.44
C THR A 99 -8.94 2.47 -27.69
N TYR A 100 -9.72 2.75 -28.73
CA TYR A 100 -10.18 4.12 -29.00
C TYR A 100 -11.02 4.67 -27.83
N GLU A 101 -11.90 3.85 -27.27
CA GLU A 101 -12.73 4.19 -26.12
C GLU A 101 -11.86 4.50 -24.88
N SER A 102 -10.84 3.67 -24.61
CA SER A 102 -9.91 3.91 -23.51
C SER A 102 -9.26 5.28 -23.61
N LEU A 103 -8.87 5.69 -24.81
CA LEU A 103 -8.24 6.99 -25.06
C LEU A 103 -9.22 8.15 -24.98
N ARG A 104 -10.41 8.01 -25.62
CA ARG A 104 -11.40 9.08 -25.72
C ARG A 104 -12.21 9.27 -24.46
N ASP A 105 -12.67 8.18 -23.85
CA ASP A 105 -13.69 8.22 -22.80
C ASP A 105 -13.08 8.13 -21.39
N ALA A 106 -11.87 7.60 -21.25
CA ALA A 106 -11.17 7.51 -19.97
C ALA A 106 -9.99 8.51 -19.87
N ILE A 107 -8.99 8.38 -20.74
CA ILE A 107 -7.73 9.14 -20.60
C ILE A 107 -7.92 10.63 -20.96
N LEU A 108 -8.65 10.93 -22.03
CA LEU A 108 -8.84 12.30 -22.48
C LEU A 108 -9.60 13.18 -21.47
N PRO A 109 -10.69 12.73 -20.82
CA PRO A 109 -11.35 13.50 -19.76
C PRO A 109 -10.41 13.76 -18.58
N MET A 110 -9.65 12.76 -18.13
CA MET A 110 -8.68 12.92 -17.05
C MET A 110 -7.61 13.95 -17.41
N ALA A 111 -7.09 13.89 -18.63
CA ALA A 111 -6.07 14.83 -19.10
C ALA A 111 -6.57 16.27 -19.23
N LYS A 112 -7.84 16.46 -19.61
CA LYS A 112 -8.44 17.80 -19.80
C LYS A 112 -8.96 18.41 -18.51
N ASN A 113 -9.61 17.60 -17.68
CA ASN A 113 -10.45 18.11 -16.58
C ASN A 113 -9.88 17.73 -15.20
N GLY A 114 -8.85 16.87 -15.13
CA GLY A 114 -8.33 16.36 -13.88
C GLY A 114 -9.30 15.44 -13.12
N GLY A 115 -10.31 14.92 -13.82
CA GLY A 115 -11.35 14.04 -13.25
C GLY A 115 -11.68 12.89 -14.16
N GLU A 116 -12.25 11.83 -13.59
CA GLU A 116 -12.67 10.65 -14.33
C GLU A 116 -13.86 10.96 -15.25
N GLY A 117 -13.87 10.33 -16.43
CA GLY A 117 -15.03 10.34 -17.32
C GLY A 117 -16.14 9.43 -16.81
N THR A 118 -17.39 9.71 -17.18
CA THR A 118 -18.51 8.80 -16.94
C THR A 118 -18.46 7.65 -17.93
N SER A 119 -18.42 6.40 -17.44
CA SER A 119 -18.38 5.21 -18.29
C SER A 119 -19.11 4.04 -17.63
N ALA A 120 -19.44 3.03 -18.43
CA ALA A 120 -19.93 1.76 -17.90
C ALA A 120 -18.78 1.01 -17.20
N MET A 121 -19.05 0.47 -16.01
CA MET A 121 -18.04 -0.28 -15.23
C MET A 121 -18.00 -1.76 -15.61
N GLY A 122 -18.98 -2.29 -16.34
CA GLY A 122 -18.99 -3.66 -16.81
C GLY A 122 -17.92 -3.91 -17.88
N ILE A 123 -17.28 -5.08 -17.80
CA ILE A 123 -16.30 -5.54 -18.79
C ILE A 123 -16.73 -6.92 -19.28
N ASP A 124 -17.05 -7.00 -20.59
CA ASP A 124 -17.41 -8.26 -21.26
C ASP A 124 -16.19 -8.99 -21.85
N THR A 125 -14.99 -8.42 -21.66
CA THR A 125 -13.75 -9.03 -22.12
C THR A 125 -13.47 -10.30 -21.31
N PRO A 126 -13.18 -11.45 -21.95
CA PRO A 126 -12.84 -12.67 -21.25
C PRO A 126 -11.56 -12.49 -20.42
N LEU A 127 -11.41 -13.33 -19.38
CA LEU A 127 -10.15 -13.38 -18.62
C LEU A 127 -8.97 -13.62 -19.58
N ALA A 128 -7.86 -12.97 -19.33
CA ALA A 128 -6.67 -13.10 -20.19
C ALA A 128 -6.23 -14.55 -20.40
N ALA A 129 -6.35 -15.40 -19.38
CA ALA A 129 -6.03 -16.83 -19.45
C ALA A 129 -6.97 -17.62 -20.39
N LEU A 130 -8.15 -17.09 -20.70
CA LEU A 130 -9.15 -17.71 -21.58
C LEU A 130 -9.25 -16.99 -22.93
N ALA A 131 -8.48 -15.92 -23.14
CA ALA A 131 -8.48 -15.17 -24.38
C ALA A 131 -7.75 -15.95 -25.48
N THR A 132 -8.27 -15.86 -26.70
CA THR A 132 -7.64 -16.46 -27.90
C THR A 132 -6.50 -15.60 -28.46
N ASP A 133 -6.57 -14.28 -28.20
CA ASP A 133 -5.58 -13.32 -28.66
C ASP A 133 -4.56 -13.00 -27.56
N HIS A 134 -3.37 -12.58 -28.01
CA HIS A 134 -2.31 -12.15 -27.09
C HIS A 134 -2.79 -11.03 -26.17
N GLN A 135 -2.54 -11.20 -24.88
CA GLN A 135 -2.89 -10.23 -23.86
C GLN A 135 -1.63 -9.63 -23.21
N PRO A 136 -1.63 -8.32 -22.90
CA PRO A 136 -0.58 -7.73 -22.08
C PRO A 136 -0.48 -8.44 -20.72
N LEU A 137 0.73 -8.54 -20.19
CA LEU A 137 0.99 -9.27 -18.94
C LEU A 137 0.11 -8.82 -17.77
N PHE A 138 -0.13 -7.53 -17.62
CA PHE A 138 -0.95 -6.99 -16.53
C PHE A 138 -2.41 -7.45 -16.56
N ASN A 139 -2.96 -7.84 -17.73
CA ASN A 139 -4.33 -8.36 -17.83
C ASN A 139 -4.49 -9.72 -17.14
N TYR A 140 -3.42 -10.52 -17.00
CA TYR A 140 -3.46 -11.81 -16.29
C TYR A 140 -3.65 -11.65 -14.77
N PHE A 141 -3.37 -10.46 -14.23
CA PHE A 141 -3.53 -10.14 -12.81
C PHE A 141 -4.76 -9.28 -12.53
N LYS A 142 -5.55 -8.97 -13.56
CA LYS A 142 -6.76 -8.16 -13.43
C LYS A 142 -7.91 -8.99 -12.87
N GLN A 143 -8.54 -8.48 -11.82
CA GLN A 143 -9.73 -9.09 -11.23
C GLN A 143 -11.00 -8.54 -11.92
N LEU A 144 -12.00 -9.41 -12.12
CA LEU A 144 -13.27 -9.10 -12.77
C LEU A 144 -14.46 -9.30 -11.83
N PHE A 145 -14.33 -8.94 -10.56
CA PHE A 145 -15.42 -9.00 -9.60
C PHE A 145 -15.77 -7.63 -9.04
N ALA A 146 -17.03 -7.49 -8.61
CA ALA A 146 -17.48 -6.25 -7.98
C ALA A 146 -16.86 -6.08 -6.59
N GLN A 147 -16.45 -4.86 -6.29
CA GLN A 147 -15.92 -4.46 -4.99
C GLN A 147 -16.68 -3.26 -4.45
N VAL A 148 -16.62 -3.07 -3.14
CA VAL A 148 -17.19 -1.89 -2.49
C VAL A 148 -16.42 -0.66 -2.93
N THR A 149 -17.13 0.36 -3.45
CA THR A 149 -16.52 1.62 -3.91
C THR A 149 -15.91 2.42 -2.76
N ASN A 150 -16.61 2.46 -1.62
CA ASN A 150 -16.17 3.12 -0.40
C ASN A 150 -16.10 2.09 0.74
N PRO A 151 -15.01 1.30 0.84
CA PRO A 151 -14.84 0.35 1.93
C PRO A 151 -14.73 1.08 3.27
N PRO A 152 -15.17 0.45 4.38
CA PRO A 152 -15.07 1.05 5.71
C PRO A 152 -13.61 1.08 6.17
N ILE A 153 -12.97 2.23 6.02
CA ILE A 153 -11.59 2.48 6.42
C ILE A 153 -11.60 3.52 7.54
N ASP A 154 -10.93 3.22 8.65
CA ASP A 154 -10.75 4.20 9.71
C ASP A 154 -9.72 5.28 9.34
N SER A 155 -9.79 6.44 10.01
CA SER A 155 -8.96 7.61 9.71
C SER A 155 -7.45 7.37 9.89
N ILE A 156 -7.03 6.36 10.64
CA ILE A 156 -5.61 6.02 10.86
C ILE A 156 -5.09 5.21 9.67
N ARG A 157 -5.84 4.19 9.25
CA ARG A 157 -5.46 3.35 8.11
C ARG A 157 -5.62 4.05 6.77
N GLU A 158 -6.45 5.09 6.68
CA GLU A 158 -6.68 5.84 5.44
C GLU A 158 -5.37 6.30 4.80
N LYS A 159 -4.42 6.81 5.58
CA LYS A 159 -3.11 7.28 5.08
C LYS A 159 -2.30 6.17 4.39
N VAL A 160 -2.43 4.94 4.85
CA VAL A 160 -1.73 3.78 4.25
C VAL A 160 -2.49 3.26 3.04
N VAL A 161 -3.81 3.08 3.17
CA VAL A 161 -4.66 2.50 2.13
C VAL A 161 -4.77 3.40 0.90
N THR A 162 -4.82 4.73 1.09
CA THR A 162 -4.90 5.70 -0.01
C THR A 162 -3.54 6.24 -0.45
N SER A 163 -2.45 5.77 0.16
CA SER A 163 -1.11 6.21 -0.20
C SER A 163 -0.74 5.79 -1.63
N THR A 164 -0.22 6.72 -2.41
CA THR A 164 0.40 6.44 -3.71
C THR A 164 1.89 6.14 -3.61
N THR A 165 2.46 6.24 -2.41
CA THR A 165 3.88 5.96 -2.17
C THR A 165 4.19 4.48 -2.34
N VAL A 166 5.21 4.19 -3.12
CA VAL A 166 5.70 2.83 -3.39
C VAL A 166 7.17 2.75 -2.98
N TYR A 167 7.54 1.61 -2.40
CA TYR A 167 8.94 1.29 -2.11
C TYR A 167 9.39 0.18 -3.05
N ILE A 168 10.50 0.40 -3.74
CA ILE A 168 11.06 -0.53 -4.73
C ILE A 168 12.40 -1.02 -4.18
N GLY A 169 12.53 -2.32 -4.03
CA GLY A 169 13.75 -2.96 -3.52
C GLY A 169 13.45 -4.37 -3.03
N GLU A 170 14.41 -4.97 -2.38
CA GLU A 170 14.24 -6.25 -1.72
C GLU A 170 13.65 -6.04 -0.33
N ASP A 171 12.55 -6.72 -0.02
CA ASP A 171 11.91 -6.61 1.31
C ASP A 171 12.74 -7.27 2.42
N GLY A 172 13.64 -8.17 2.06
CA GLY A 172 14.42 -8.94 3.01
C GLY A 172 13.54 -9.88 3.86
N ASN A 173 14.05 -10.26 5.02
CA ASN A 173 13.26 -11.04 5.97
C ASN A 173 12.51 -10.11 6.93
N LEU A 174 11.20 -10.06 6.80
CA LEU A 174 10.33 -9.20 7.62
C LEU A 174 10.37 -9.54 9.14
N LEU A 175 10.86 -10.72 9.50
CA LEU A 175 11.02 -11.13 10.89
C LEU A 175 12.39 -10.74 11.47
N GLU A 176 13.29 -10.17 10.67
CA GLU A 176 14.59 -9.73 11.08
C GLU A 176 14.75 -8.21 10.95
N GLU A 177 15.01 -7.55 12.05
CA GLU A 177 15.26 -6.11 12.09
C GLU A 177 16.72 -5.83 11.70
N LYS A 178 16.96 -5.47 10.43
CA LYS A 178 18.29 -5.16 9.90
C LYS A 178 18.30 -3.85 9.13
N ALA A 179 19.37 -3.08 9.28
CA ALA A 179 19.55 -1.82 8.56
C ALA A 179 19.47 -1.98 7.03
N ILE A 180 19.94 -3.14 6.51
CA ILE A 180 19.89 -3.43 5.06
C ILE A 180 18.46 -3.49 4.52
N ASN A 181 17.47 -3.85 5.32
CA ASN A 181 16.06 -3.89 4.91
C ASN A 181 15.50 -2.48 4.59
N CYS A 182 16.21 -1.42 5.00
CA CYS A 182 15.87 -0.04 4.67
C CYS A 182 16.46 0.42 3.32
N GLN A 183 17.26 -0.42 2.65
CA GLN A 183 17.88 -0.09 1.35
C GLN A 183 16.89 -0.25 0.21
N VAL A 184 15.93 0.64 0.16
CA VAL A 184 14.87 0.67 -0.84
C VAL A 184 14.75 2.06 -1.47
N LEU A 185 14.20 2.10 -2.67
CA LEU A 185 13.91 3.35 -3.38
C LEU A 185 12.45 3.77 -3.09
N LYS A 186 12.29 4.92 -2.46
CA LYS A 186 10.98 5.54 -2.24
C LYS A 186 10.54 6.31 -3.47
N VAL A 187 9.37 5.97 -3.97
CA VAL A 187 8.70 6.60 -5.11
C VAL A 187 7.34 7.12 -4.63
N ASN A 188 7.09 8.41 -4.78
CA ASN A 188 5.85 9.04 -4.25
C ASN A 188 4.60 8.71 -5.07
N ASN A 189 4.78 8.24 -6.31
CA ASN A 189 3.67 7.89 -7.19
C ASN A 189 4.12 6.73 -8.10
N PRO A 190 3.30 5.68 -8.28
CA PRO A 190 3.64 4.54 -9.15
C PRO A 190 3.66 4.91 -10.64
N ILE A 191 3.06 6.03 -11.01
CA ILE A 191 3.13 6.55 -12.39
C ILE A 191 4.43 7.34 -12.55
N LEU A 192 5.32 6.83 -13.38
CA LEU A 192 6.64 7.39 -13.63
C LEU A 192 6.70 8.13 -14.97
N THR A 193 7.44 9.23 -14.99
CA THR A 193 7.87 9.84 -16.26
C THR A 193 8.97 8.99 -16.91
N ASN A 194 9.19 9.20 -18.20
CA ASN A 194 10.33 8.55 -18.89
C ASN A 194 11.67 8.90 -18.23
N THR A 195 11.81 10.14 -17.74
CA THR A 195 13.01 10.58 -17.02
C THR A 195 13.19 9.82 -15.71
N ASP A 196 12.11 9.61 -14.95
CA ASP A 196 12.15 8.86 -13.69
C ASP A 196 12.52 7.39 -13.93
N LEU A 197 11.95 6.78 -14.98
CA LEU A 197 12.32 5.43 -15.37
C LEU A 197 13.79 5.35 -15.78
N MET A 198 14.32 6.34 -16.48
CA MET A 198 15.74 6.40 -16.83
C MET A 198 16.63 6.53 -15.60
N LYS A 199 16.26 7.34 -14.60
CA LYS A 199 16.97 7.40 -13.32
C LYS A 199 17.08 6.03 -12.68
N ILE A 200 15.96 5.30 -12.56
CA ILE A 200 15.93 3.95 -11.99
C ILE A 200 16.80 2.98 -12.77
N LYS A 201 16.68 2.95 -14.10
CA LYS A 201 17.50 2.07 -14.96
C LYS A 201 19.01 2.32 -14.88
N ASN A 202 19.41 3.53 -14.53
CA ASN A 202 20.82 3.91 -14.41
C ASN A 202 21.35 3.87 -12.97
N MET A 203 20.52 3.46 -12.02
CA MET A 203 21.00 3.20 -10.67
C MET A 203 22.07 2.11 -10.69
N LYS A 204 23.16 2.38 -9.97
CA LYS A 204 24.14 1.34 -9.63
C LYS A 204 23.79 0.87 -8.23
N VAL A 205 23.40 -0.37 -8.12
CA VAL A 205 23.18 -1.06 -6.84
C VAL A 205 24.52 -1.51 -6.28
#